data_50493f47b1d154ad1fdf41cc4adeced9
#
_entry.id   50493f47b1d154ad1fdf41cc4adeced9
#
_cell.length_a   1.000
_cell.length_b   1.000
_cell.length_c   1.000
_cell.angle_alpha   90.00
_cell.angle_beta   90.00
_cell.angle_gamma   90.00
#
_symmetry.space_group_name_H-M   'P 1'
#
loop_
_entity.id
_entity.type
_entity.pdbx_description
1 polymer ?
#
loop_
_entity_poly.entity_id
_entity_poly.type
_entity_poly.pdbx_seq_one_letter_code
_entity_poly.pdbx_strand_id
1 'polypeptide(L)'
;MNRPQGEPPVKTRRLRHPGLGTVAVLAVVALSACGGSGADPGAGASGAPVVGVDYPRSDTDFWTSYIEYTPRFAKELGLRLETTNSQNDVGNLAADVQTLIIHGVQGVAMAPQSTGAIGPVLRQLSAQKIPVVTLDTRPDTGRVYMIVRADNRAYGEKACRFLGTELHGEGKVVMLEGDLASINARDRTEGFNGCMKKNYPGIQVFGEATNWDGAIAARKLQTDLTAHPDIKGVYMQASSALSGTLQVLRQQGLLVGPKDAGHVFVVSNDGTPRELRSIARGEIDATVSQPADLYAKYALSYLKAAIEGKTFKPGRTDHDSTIVQIRKGVLEDQLPAPLVTAGGGTYGGVPSLRSDDASLWGNNR
;
A
#
# COMPACT_ATOMS: atom_id res chain seq x y z
N MET A 1 -32.35 -35.19 37.33
CA MET A 1 -31.64 -35.83 38.47
C MET A 1 -30.29 -36.30 37.94
N ASN A 2 -29.22 -35.56 38.23
CA ASN A 2 -27.85 -35.99 38.54
C ASN A 2 -26.95 -34.75 38.48
N ARG A 3 -26.43 -34.38 39.64
CA ARG A 3 -25.39 -33.34 39.80
C ARG A 3 -24.01 -33.93 39.54
N PRO A 4 -23.07 -33.24 38.95
CA PRO A 4 -21.66 -33.61 38.97
C PRO A 4 -20.97 -33.16 40.26
N GLN A 5 -20.07 -34.01 40.74
CA GLN A 5 -19.31 -33.89 41.97
C GLN A 5 -18.13 -32.90 41.83
N GLY A 6 -17.73 -32.32 42.97
CA GLY A 6 -16.73 -31.28 43.10
C GLY A 6 -15.28 -31.75 43.00
N GLU A 7 -14.45 -30.84 42.62
CA GLU A 7 -12.98 -30.91 42.63
C GLU A 7 -12.41 -30.60 44.03
N PRO A 8 -11.25 -31.21 44.42
CA PRO A 8 -10.64 -31.00 45.74
C PRO A 8 -9.68 -29.79 45.72
N PRO A 9 -9.40 -29.19 46.89
CA PRO A 9 -8.64 -27.94 47.02
C PRO A 9 -7.12 -28.14 46.94
N VAL A 10 -6.46 -27.21 46.24
CA VAL A 10 -5.00 -27.11 46.10
C VAL A 10 -4.39 -26.55 47.39
N LYS A 11 -3.45 -27.28 48.00
CA LYS A 11 -2.68 -26.89 49.18
C LYS A 11 -1.55 -25.92 48.83
N THR A 12 -1.59 -24.73 49.39
CA THR A 12 -0.50 -23.74 49.36
C THR A 12 0.59 -24.16 50.36
N ARG A 13 1.82 -24.34 49.87
CA ARG A 13 3.02 -24.61 50.66
C ARG A 13 3.79 -23.32 50.91
N ARG A 14 3.74 -22.83 52.13
CA ARG A 14 4.58 -21.74 52.62
C ARG A 14 6.02 -22.25 52.83
N LEU A 15 7.00 -21.60 52.25
CA LEU A 15 8.42 -21.77 52.56
C LEU A 15 8.90 -20.61 53.44
N ARG A 16 9.49 -20.95 54.58
CA ARG A 16 10.06 -20.07 55.59
C ARG A 16 11.48 -19.64 55.19
N HIS A 17 11.79 -18.39 55.41
CA HIS A 17 13.19 -17.86 55.43
C HIS A 17 13.89 -18.22 56.73
N PRO A 18 15.25 -18.32 56.73
CA PRO A 18 16.07 -17.72 57.74
C PRO A 18 17.18 -16.87 57.09
N GLY A 19 17.46 -15.67 57.52
CA GLY A 19 18.32 -15.36 58.60
C GLY A 19 19.55 -14.55 58.13
N LEU A 20 19.63 -13.35 58.57
CA LEU A 20 20.70 -12.31 58.61
C LEU A 20 22.15 -12.78 58.40
N GLY A 21 22.91 -11.95 57.66
CA GLY A 21 24.36 -11.88 57.70
C GLY A 21 24.86 -10.50 57.24
N THR A 22 25.08 -9.61 58.20
CA THR A 22 25.66 -8.29 58.02
C THR A 22 27.18 -8.40 57.89
N VAL A 23 27.76 -7.91 56.76
CA VAL A 23 29.22 -7.64 56.71
C VAL A 23 29.39 -6.21 56.19
N ALA A 24 29.93 -5.39 57.08
CA ALA A 24 30.40 -4.04 56.78
C ALA A 24 31.84 -4.12 56.25
N VAL A 25 32.12 -3.48 55.14
CA VAL A 25 33.49 -3.18 54.67
C VAL A 25 33.61 -1.70 54.38
N LEU A 26 34.59 -1.10 55.01
CA LEU A 26 34.93 0.31 55.01
C LEU A 26 35.39 0.81 53.64
N ALA A 27 34.98 2.04 53.36
CA ALA A 27 35.39 2.85 52.24
C ALA A 27 36.81 3.40 52.42
N VAL A 28 37.60 3.40 51.36
CA VAL A 28 38.77 4.25 51.19
C VAL A 28 38.46 5.27 50.09
N VAL A 29 38.39 6.52 50.51
CA VAL A 29 38.26 7.68 49.64
C VAL A 29 39.66 8.05 49.14
N ALA A 30 39.87 7.99 47.82
CA ALA A 30 40.99 8.66 47.17
C ALA A 30 40.43 9.80 46.30
N LEU A 31 40.61 11.04 46.79
CA LEU A 31 40.46 12.24 45.95
C LEU A 31 41.64 12.31 44.99
N SER A 32 41.36 12.33 43.71
CA SER A 32 42.24 12.88 42.69
C SER A 32 41.47 13.90 41.86
N ALA A 33 41.70 15.15 42.16
CA ALA A 33 41.32 16.27 41.33
C ALA A 33 42.32 16.38 40.17
N CYS A 34 41.86 16.41 38.94
CA CYS A 34 42.47 17.21 37.86
C CYS A 34 41.63 17.19 36.58
N GLY A 35 41.37 18.33 36.00
CA GLY A 35 41.18 18.55 34.58
C GLY A 35 39.74 18.62 34.11
N GLY A 36 39.18 19.83 34.13
CA GLY A 36 37.97 20.16 33.37
C GLY A 36 38.21 19.99 31.86
N SER A 37 37.33 19.23 31.24
CA SER A 37 37.06 19.35 29.83
C SER A 37 35.54 19.38 29.72
N GLY A 38 35.03 20.53 29.26
CA GLY A 38 33.60 20.74 29.05
C GLY A 38 33.06 19.64 28.17
N ALA A 39 32.20 18.80 28.72
CA ALA A 39 31.38 17.91 27.93
C ALA A 39 30.30 18.77 27.29
N ASP A 40 30.43 18.96 26.01
CA ASP A 40 29.42 19.53 25.15
C ASP A 40 28.16 18.64 25.25
N PRO A 41 26.98 19.15 25.66
CA PRO A 41 25.76 18.34 25.72
C PRO A 41 25.10 18.28 24.36
N GLY A 42 25.86 17.95 23.30
CA GLY A 42 25.43 17.97 21.91
C GLY A 42 25.82 16.77 21.07
N ALA A 43 26.46 15.74 21.63
CA ALA A 43 26.71 14.50 20.87
C ALA A 43 25.44 13.65 20.86
N GLY A 44 24.54 13.96 19.96
CA GLY A 44 23.43 13.07 19.59
C GLY A 44 23.95 11.67 19.23
N ALA A 45 23.26 10.65 19.68
CA ALA A 45 23.59 9.25 19.48
C ALA A 45 24.00 9.01 18.02
N SER A 46 25.26 8.62 17.80
CA SER A 46 25.90 8.42 16.49
C SER A 46 25.49 7.12 15.80
N GLY A 47 24.20 6.77 15.86
CA GLY A 47 23.62 5.63 15.17
C GLY A 47 22.69 6.08 14.04
N ALA A 48 22.60 5.27 12.97
CA ALA A 48 21.63 5.48 11.91
C ALA A 48 20.21 5.61 12.49
N PRO A 49 19.37 6.55 12.00
CA PRO A 49 18.00 6.69 12.47
C PRO A 49 17.23 5.38 12.34
N VAL A 50 16.44 5.02 13.37
CA VAL A 50 15.58 3.83 13.37
C VAL A 50 14.19 4.26 12.94
N VAL A 51 13.65 3.63 11.90
CA VAL A 51 12.31 3.92 11.37
C VAL A 51 11.45 2.66 11.36
N GLY A 52 10.19 2.82 11.73
CA GLY A 52 9.18 1.78 11.64
C GLY A 52 8.57 1.72 10.23
N VAL A 53 8.38 0.51 9.71
CA VAL A 53 7.60 0.28 8.49
C VAL A 53 6.58 -0.80 8.74
N ASP A 54 5.29 -0.45 8.66
CA ASP A 54 4.22 -1.43 8.67
C ASP A 54 3.87 -1.84 7.23
N TYR A 55 3.95 -3.15 6.97
CA TYR A 55 3.50 -3.74 5.73
C TYR A 55 2.01 -4.11 5.85
N PRO A 56 1.14 -3.65 4.95
CA PRO A 56 -0.29 -3.93 5.10
C PRO A 56 -0.64 -5.39 4.81
N ARG A 57 0.14 -6.07 3.96
CA ARG A 57 0.00 -7.50 3.61
C ARG A 57 1.23 -7.98 2.83
N SER A 58 1.37 -9.31 2.66
CA SER A 58 2.50 -9.92 1.96
C SER A 58 2.09 -11.00 0.95
N ASP A 59 0.81 -11.08 0.59
CA ASP A 59 0.20 -12.14 -0.22
C ASP A 59 -0.15 -11.72 -1.65
N THR A 60 0.33 -10.54 -2.10
CA THR A 60 0.17 -10.08 -3.49
C THR A 60 1.52 -9.70 -4.08
N ASP A 61 1.66 -9.83 -5.41
CA ASP A 61 2.89 -9.49 -6.14
C ASP A 61 3.29 -8.02 -5.91
N PHE A 62 2.33 -7.10 -5.83
CA PHE A 62 2.57 -5.69 -5.56
C PHE A 62 3.21 -5.45 -4.19
N TRP A 63 2.58 -5.97 -3.12
CA TRP A 63 3.09 -5.76 -1.75
C TRP A 63 4.37 -6.53 -1.47
N THR A 64 4.54 -7.73 -2.04
CA THR A 64 5.81 -8.47 -1.97
C THR A 64 6.94 -7.65 -2.59
N SER A 65 6.69 -6.99 -3.72
CA SER A 65 7.69 -6.11 -4.35
C SER A 65 8.05 -4.91 -3.46
N TYR A 66 7.04 -4.24 -2.88
CA TYR A 66 7.27 -3.15 -1.94
C TYR A 66 8.14 -3.60 -0.75
N ILE A 67 7.85 -4.79 -0.18
CA ILE A 67 8.63 -5.38 0.91
C ILE A 67 10.10 -5.62 0.48
N GLU A 68 10.34 -6.10 -0.74
CA GLU A 68 11.68 -6.32 -1.27
C GLU A 68 12.47 -5.03 -1.50
N TYR A 69 11.82 -3.96 -1.99
CA TYR A 69 12.45 -2.67 -2.22
C TYR A 69 12.78 -1.91 -0.93
N THR A 70 11.97 -2.05 0.10
CA THR A 70 12.09 -1.26 1.35
C THR A 70 13.47 -1.37 2.01
N PRO A 71 14.07 -2.55 2.28
CA PRO A 71 15.39 -2.64 2.90
C PRO A 71 16.52 -2.13 2.01
N ARG A 72 16.39 -2.22 0.70
CA ARG A 72 17.34 -1.66 -0.25
C ARG A 72 17.43 -0.14 -0.10
N PHE A 73 16.29 0.55 -0.19
CA PHE A 73 16.26 2.01 -0.05
C PHE A 73 16.58 2.48 1.36
N ALA A 74 16.22 1.74 2.40
CA ALA A 74 16.63 2.04 3.76
C ALA A 74 18.17 2.06 3.90
N LYS A 75 18.84 1.06 3.31
CA LYS A 75 20.32 1.00 3.28
C LYS A 75 20.91 2.19 2.51
N GLU A 76 20.36 2.53 1.34
CA GLU A 76 20.82 3.67 0.53
C GLU A 76 20.66 5.00 1.28
N LEU A 77 19.62 5.14 2.09
CA LEU A 77 19.32 6.32 2.88
C LEU A 77 20.03 6.36 4.25
N GLY A 78 20.75 5.30 4.64
CA GLY A 78 21.38 5.17 5.95
C GLY A 78 20.39 5.03 7.09
N LEU A 79 19.25 4.34 6.88
CA LEU A 79 18.21 4.10 7.88
C LEU A 79 18.28 2.66 8.40
N ARG A 80 17.95 2.45 9.67
CA ARG A 80 17.67 1.15 10.26
C ARG A 80 16.16 0.91 10.27
N LEU A 81 15.74 -0.30 9.91
CA LEU A 81 14.33 -0.68 9.85
C LEU A 81 13.90 -1.50 11.05
N GLU A 82 12.74 -1.17 11.59
CA GLU A 82 11.90 -2.04 12.41
C GLU A 82 10.63 -2.29 11.62
N THR A 83 10.30 -3.55 11.32
CA THR A 83 9.18 -3.87 10.41
C THR A 83 8.10 -4.68 11.10
N THR A 84 6.86 -4.40 10.74
CA THR A 84 5.66 -5.11 11.18
C THR A 84 4.78 -5.47 9.96
N ASN A 85 3.74 -6.27 10.17
CA ASN A 85 2.79 -6.62 9.11
C ASN A 85 1.37 -6.73 9.69
N SER A 86 0.57 -5.73 9.43
CA SER A 86 -0.79 -5.61 9.96
C SER A 86 -1.83 -6.49 9.26
N GLN A 87 -1.50 -7.15 8.15
CA GLN A 87 -2.38 -8.06 7.41
C GLN A 87 -3.74 -7.45 7.04
N ASN A 88 -3.75 -6.18 6.66
CA ASN A 88 -4.94 -5.37 6.36
C ASN A 88 -5.91 -5.17 7.52
N ASP A 89 -5.53 -5.50 8.75
CA ASP A 89 -6.34 -5.34 9.94
C ASP A 89 -5.92 -4.08 10.72
N VAL A 90 -6.88 -3.20 11.03
CA VAL A 90 -6.60 -1.94 11.73
C VAL A 90 -6.26 -2.14 13.20
N GLY A 91 -6.75 -3.23 13.82
CA GLY A 91 -6.40 -3.60 15.20
C GLY A 91 -4.96 -4.09 15.28
N ASN A 92 -4.53 -4.95 14.34
CA ASN A 92 -3.14 -5.35 14.21
C ASN A 92 -2.24 -4.13 13.97
N LEU A 93 -2.61 -3.24 13.06
CA LEU A 93 -1.84 -2.00 12.81
C LEU A 93 -1.67 -1.15 14.08
N ALA A 94 -2.72 -1.06 14.92
CA ALA A 94 -2.63 -0.34 16.18
C ALA A 94 -1.65 -0.99 17.18
N ALA A 95 -1.66 -2.34 17.27
CA ALA A 95 -0.73 -3.10 18.10
C ALA A 95 0.71 -3.01 17.57
N ASP A 96 0.89 -3.09 16.26
CA ASP A 96 2.17 -2.96 15.57
C ASP A 96 2.79 -1.58 15.80
N VAL A 97 2.00 -0.52 15.68
CA VAL A 97 2.46 0.85 15.98
C VAL A 97 2.88 0.98 17.45
N GLN A 98 2.15 0.38 18.38
CA GLN A 98 2.56 0.37 19.79
C GLN A 98 3.91 -0.32 19.97
N THR A 99 4.15 -1.44 19.28
CA THR A 99 5.43 -2.16 19.29
C THR A 99 6.55 -1.29 18.72
N LEU A 100 6.32 -0.62 17.59
CA LEU A 100 7.30 0.30 17.00
C LEU A 100 7.64 1.46 17.92
N ILE A 101 6.66 2.02 18.64
CA ILE A 101 6.89 3.07 19.65
C ILE A 101 7.79 2.57 20.77
N ILE A 102 7.54 1.35 21.29
CA ILE A 102 8.36 0.74 22.36
C ILE A 102 9.80 0.51 21.89
N HIS A 103 9.98 0.13 20.62
CA HIS A 103 11.31 -0.03 19.99
C HIS A 103 12.03 1.30 19.71
N GLY A 104 11.39 2.44 20.02
CA GLY A 104 12.01 3.76 19.92
C GLY A 104 12.22 4.26 18.51
N VAL A 105 11.32 3.91 17.56
CA VAL A 105 11.40 4.42 16.19
C VAL A 105 11.21 5.93 16.14
N GLN A 106 11.96 6.59 15.28
CA GLN A 106 11.97 8.04 15.11
C GLN A 106 10.97 8.53 14.07
N GLY A 107 10.33 7.61 13.37
CA GLY A 107 9.27 7.88 12.40
C GLY A 107 8.64 6.58 11.92
N VAL A 108 7.43 6.65 11.35
CA VAL A 108 6.67 5.47 10.88
C VAL A 108 6.16 5.68 9.46
N ALA A 109 6.45 4.73 8.58
CA ALA A 109 5.83 4.60 7.25
C ALA A 109 4.77 3.48 7.29
N MET A 110 3.58 3.72 6.74
CA MET A 110 2.49 2.74 6.73
C MET A 110 1.52 2.95 5.55
N ALA A 111 0.82 1.89 5.16
CA ALA A 111 -0.23 1.91 4.14
C ALA A 111 -1.58 1.46 4.72
N PRO A 112 -2.31 2.31 5.46
CA PRO A 112 -3.54 1.92 6.14
C PRO A 112 -4.65 1.59 5.12
N GLN A 113 -5.11 0.35 5.07
CA GLN A 113 -6.14 -0.06 4.13
C GLN A 113 -7.52 0.47 4.52
N SER A 114 -7.87 0.49 5.81
CA SER A 114 -9.06 1.17 6.32
C SER A 114 -8.76 2.64 6.61
N THR A 115 -8.90 3.49 5.58
CA THR A 115 -8.44 4.88 5.62
C THR A 115 -9.24 5.79 6.57
N GLY A 116 -10.50 5.43 6.88
CA GLY A 116 -11.31 6.11 7.88
C GLY A 116 -10.97 5.73 9.32
N ALA A 117 -10.60 4.46 9.56
CA ALA A 117 -10.38 3.93 10.91
C ALA A 117 -9.00 4.25 11.51
N ILE A 118 -8.03 4.72 10.72
CA ILE A 118 -6.64 4.95 11.16
C ILE A 118 -6.48 6.16 12.11
N GLY A 119 -7.47 7.01 12.25
CA GLY A 119 -7.39 8.26 13.02
C GLY A 119 -6.84 8.12 14.45
N PRO A 120 -7.25 7.13 15.27
CA PRO A 120 -6.69 6.91 16.60
C PRO A 120 -5.19 6.65 16.60
N VAL A 121 -4.69 5.81 15.66
CA VAL A 121 -3.27 5.48 15.51
C VAL A 121 -2.46 6.74 15.17
N LEU A 122 -2.94 7.58 14.26
CA LEU A 122 -2.28 8.85 13.92
C LEU A 122 -2.24 9.82 15.09
N ARG A 123 -3.29 9.87 15.93
CA ARG A 123 -3.26 10.68 17.17
C ARG A 123 -2.22 10.19 18.17
N GLN A 124 -2.11 8.87 18.34
CA GLN A 124 -1.11 8.26 19.22
C GLN A 124 0.32 8.62 18.80
N LEU A 125 0.67 8.45 17.53
CA LEU A 125 1.98 8.81 16.98
C LEU A 125 2.25 10.32 17.10
N SER A 126 1.23 11.16 16.84
CA SER A 126 1.33 12.61 16.99
C SER A 126 1.59 13.03 18.44
N ALA A 127 0.95 12.39 19.44
CA ALA A 127 1.18 12.66 20.86
C ALA A 127 2.62 12.33 21.27
N GLN A 128 3.25 11.34 20.65
CA GLN A 128 4.64 10.97 20.83
C GLN A 128 5.62 11.78 19.97
N LYS A 129 5.13 12.74 19.18
CA LYS A 129 5.89 13.54 18.21
C LYS A 129 6.63 12.68 17.16
N ILE A 130 6.14 11.50 16.86
CA ILE A 130 6.68 10.61 15.85
C ILE A 130 6.04 10.97 14.48
N PRO A 131 6.83 11.43 13.49
CA PRO A 131 6.32 11.74 12.18
C PRO A 131 5.83 10.49 11.45
N VAL A 132 4.77 10.66 10.66
CA VAL A 132 4.16 9.59 9.87
C VAL A 132 4.20 9.97 8.40
N VAL A 133 4.65 9.04 7.58
CA VAL A 133 4.45 9.05 6.13
C VAL A 133 3.51 7.92 5.77
N THR A 134 2.41 8.23 5.08
CA THR A 134 1.59 7.18 4.48
C THR A 134 1.97 7.00 3.02
N LEU A 135 1.89 5.76 2.56
CA LEU A 135 2.17 5.43 1.16
C LEU A 135 0.98 4.65 0.57
N ASP A 136 0.85 4.65 -0.75
CA ASP A 136 -0.24 4.01 -1.48
C ASP A 136 -1.62 4.59 -1.13
N THR A 137 -2.00 4.58 0.14
CA THR A 137 -3.26 5.10 0.66
C THR A 137 -3.09 6.43 1.40
N ARG A 138 -4.17 7.19 1.53
CA ARG A 138 -4.21 8.38 2.38
C ARG A 138 -5.27 8.23 3.46
N PRO A 139 -5.00 8.65 4.70
CA PRO A 139 -6.02 8.68 5.74
C PRO A 139 -7.10 9.73 5.42
N ASP A 140 -8.37 9.38 5.65
CA ASP A 140 -9.50 10.30 5.47
C ASP A 140 -9.40 11.50 6.43
N THR A 141 -8.84 11.28 7.61
CA THR A 141 -8.63 12.31 8.66
C THR A 141 -7.25 12.15 9.31
N GLY A 142 -6.90 13.10 10.18
CA GLY A 142 -5.62 13.09 10.91
C GLY A 142 -4.51 13.82 10.15
N ARG A 143 -3.36 13.96 10.81
CA ARG A 143 -2.17 14.63 10.25
C ARG A 143 -1.10 13.59 9.97
N VAL A 144 -0.49 13.72 8.82
CA VAL A 144 0.71 13.00 8.41
C VAL A 144 1.71 14.02 7.87
N TYR A 145 2.99 13.66 7.88
CA TYR A 145 4.04 14.53 7.36
C TYR A 145 3.97 14.62 5.84
N MET A 146 3.82 13.48 5.18
CA MET A 146 3.65 13.37 3.73
C MET A 146 2.81 12.13 3.41
N ILE A 147 2.04 12.21 2.33
CA ILE A 147 1.41 11.07 1.68
C ILE A 147 2.15 10.83 0.39
N VAL A 148 2.58 9.60 0.12
CA VAL A 148 3.26 9.20 -1.12
C VAL A 148 2.34 8.26 -1.87
N ARG A 149 1.69 8.71 -2.93
CA ARG A 149 0.79 7.87 -3.72
C ARG A 149 0.67 8.40 -5.15
N ALA A 150 0.19 7.55 -6.05
CA ALA A 150 -0.22 8.03 -7.36
C ALA A 150 -1.69 8.53 -7.33
N ASP A 151 -2.09 9.32 -8.31
CA ASP A 151 -3.48 9.78 -8.45
C ASP A 151 -4.41 8.61 -8.83
N ASN A 152 -5.09 8.06 -7.83
CA ASN A 152 -5.98 6.92 -8.03
C ASN A 152 -7.28 7.25 -8.79
N ARG A 153 -7.69 8.51 -8.80
CA ARG A 153 -8.79 8.95 -9.67
C ARG A 153 -8.36 8.88 -11.14
N ALA A 154 -7.15 9.35 -11.45
CA ALA A 154 -6.56 9.22 -12.77
C ALA A 154 -6.36 7.76 -13.20
N TYR A 155 -6.18 6.80 -12.27
CA TYR A 155 -6.15 5.37 -12.61
C TYR A 155 -7.47 4.91 -13.23
N GLY A 156 -8.59 5.18 -12.55
CA GLY A 156 -9.91 4.87 -13.08
C GLY A 156 -10.19 5.54 -14.42
N GLU A 157 -9.78 6.81 -14.58
CA GLU A 157 -9.92 7.54 -15.84
C GLU A 157 -9.11 6.90 -16.97
N LYS A 158 -7.87 6.45 -16.72
CA LYS A 158 -7.02 5.77 -17.71
C LYS A 158 -7.61 4.44 -18.14
N ALA A 159 -8.10 3.64 -17.19
CA ALA A 159 -8.80 2.39 -17.49
C ALA A 159 -10.07 2.62 -18.33
N CYS A 160 -10.86 3.64 -17.98
CA CYS A 160 -12.02 4.06 -18.76
C CYS A 160 -11.65 4.48 -20.19
N ARG A 161 -10.61 5.31 -20.36
CA ARG A 161 -10.15 5.75 -21.69
C ARG A 161 -9.70 4.58 -22.55
N PHE A 162 -9.01 3.62 -21.95
CA PHE A 162 -8.60 2.40 -22.64
C PHE A 162 -9.83 1.60 -23.11
N LEU A 163 -10.69 1.16 -22.19
CA LEU A 163 -11.85 0.35 -22.52
C LEU A 163 -12.84 1.08 -23.43
N GLY A 164 -13.07 2.38 -23.19
CA GLY A 164 -13.96 3.17 -24.04
C GLY A 164 -13.47 3.31 -25.47
N THR A 165 -12.16 3.35 -25.69
CA THR A 165 -11.55 3.38 -27.03
C THR A 165 -11.66 2.02 -27.70
N GLU A 166 -11.27 0.93 -27.03
CA GLU A 166 -11.30 -0.43 -27.58
C GLU A 166 -12.74 -0.92 -27.87
N LEU A 167 -13.69 -0.53 -27.04
CA LEU A 167 -15.12 -0.86 -27.22
C LEU A 167 -15.86 0.11 -28.11
N HIS A 168 -15.17 1.11 -28.71
CA HIS A 168 -15.78 2.12 -29.57
C HIS A 168 -16.96 2.87 -28.93
N GLY A 169 -16.96 2.98 -27.61
CA GLY A 169 -17.96 3.71 -26.83
C GLY A 169 -19.25 2.97 -26.52
N GLU A 170 -19.36 1.68 -26.83
CA GLU A 170 -20.58 0.87 -26.64
C GLU A 170 -20.26 -0.48 -26.00
N GLY A 171 -21.25 -1.08 -25.31
CA GLY A 171 -21.16 -2.44 -24.76
C GLY A 171 -21.26 -2.51 -23.25
N LYS A 172 -20.78 -3.62 -22.67
CA LYS A 172 -20.87 -3.92 -21.23
C LYS A 172 -19.50 -4.19 -20.62
N VAL A 173 -19.26 -3.65 -19.44
CA VAL A 173 -17.99 -3.77 -18.71
C VAL A 173 -18.28 -4.18 -17.27
N VAL A 174 -17.54 -5.17 -16.74
CA VAL A 174 -17.47 -5.46 -15.31
C VAL A 174 -16.30 -4.70 -14.71
N MET A 175 -16.55 -3.97 -13.62
CA MET A 175 -15.53 -3.34 -12.79
C MET A 175 -15.39 -4.13 -11.48
N LEU A 176 -14.28 -4.85 -11.32
CA LEU A 176 -13.92 -5.58 -10.10
C LEU A 176 -13.28 -4.59 -9.12
N GLU A 177 -14.11 -4.02 -8.26
CA GLU A 177 -13.72 -2.97 -7.32
C GLU A 177 -12.89 -3.53 -6.16
N GLY A 178 -12.06 -2.67 -5.56
CA GLY A 178 -11.35 -3.00 -4.33
C GLY A 178 -12.25 -2.97 -3.09
N ASP A 179 -11.63 -2.79 -1.93
CA ASP A 179 -12.33 -2.54 -0.68
C ASP A 179 -12.77 -1.06 -0.61
N LEU A 180 -14.07 -0.82 -0.55
CA LEU A 180 -14.65 0.54 -0.49
C LEU A 180 -14.37 1.26 0.86
N ALA A 181 -13.87 0.57 1.88
CA ALA A 181 -13.29 1.20 3.07
C ALA A 181 -11.95 1.92 2.75
N SER A 182 -11.29 1.54 1.66
CA SER A 182 -10.07 2.18 1.16
C SER A 182 -10.39 3.35 0.23
N ILE A 183 -9.70 4.47 0.43
CA ILE A 183 -9.77 5.63 -0.47
C ILE A 183 -9.36 5.27 -1.90
N ASN A 184 -8.45 4.30 -2.08
CA ASN A 184 -7.98 3.88 -3.39
C ASN A 184 -9.12 3.28 -4.23
N ALA A 185 -9.91 2.38 -3.66
CA ALA A 185 -11.06 1.80 -4.36
C ALA A 185 -12.08 2.89 -4.71
N ARG A 186 -12.40 3.77 -3.76
CA ARG A 186 -13.34 4.88 -4.01
C ARG A 186 -12.85 5.81 -5.12
N ASP A 187 -11.60 6.27 -5.07
CA ASP A 187 -11.02 7.16 -6.09
C ASP A 187 -11.02 6.48 -7.48
N ARG A 188 -10.62 5.20 -7.58
CA ARG A 188 -10.62 4.44 -8.84
C ARG A 188 -12.03 4.26 -9.40
N THR A 189 -13.00 3.91 -8.55
CA THR A 189 -14.42 3.77 -8.93
C THR A 189 -15.00 5.10 -9.43
N GLU A 190 -14.78 6.19 -8.70
CA GLU A 190 -15.27 7.51 -9.09
C GLU A 190 -14.63 8.01 -10.39
N GLY A 191 -13.31 7.80 -10.56
CA GLY A 191 -12.60 8.18 -11.79
C GLY A 191 -13.11 7.40 -12.99
N PHE A 192 -13.28 6.09 -12.85
CA PHE A 192 -13.79 5.23 -13.93
C PHE A 192 -15.24 5.57 -14.31
N ASN A 193 -16.14 5.59 -13.33
CA ASN A 193 -17.57 5.85 -13.58
C ASN A 193 -17.81 7.28 -14.08
N GLY A 194 -17.09 8.28 -13.53
CA GLY A 194 -17.16 9.66 -14.00
C GLY A 194 -16.72 9.82 -15.45
N CYS A 195 -15.62 9.15 -15.81
CA CYS A 195 -15.11 9.12 -17.18
C CYS A 195 -16.08 8.39 -18.14
N MET A 196 -16.60 7.21 -17.77
CA MET A 196 -17.56 6.46 -18.58
C MET A 196 -18.82 7.28 -18.86
N LYS A 197 -19.44 7.82 -17.82
CA LYS A 197 -20.64 8.66 -17.94
C LYS A 197 -20.42 9.86 -18.85
N LYS A 198 -19.25 10.50 -18.79
CA LYS A 198 -18.95 11.72 -19.55
C LYS A 198 -18.58 11.42 -21.00
N ASN A 199 -17.77 10.40 -21.24
CA ASN A 199 -17.11 10.23 -22.54
C ASN A 199 -17.64 9.00 -23.32
N TYR A 200 -18.21 8.02 -22.65
CA TYR A 200 -18.67 6.74 -23.24
C TYR A 200 -20.03 6.31 -22.68
N PRO A 201 -21.07 7.16 -22.80
CA PRO A 201 -22.39 6.89 -22.19
C PRO A 201 -23.11 5.65 -22.75
N GLY A 202 -22.65 5.09 -23.87
CA GLY A 202 -23.16 3.83 -24.43
C GLY A 202 -22.58 2.58 -23.74
N ILE A 203 -21.61 2.73 -22.83
CA ILE A 203 -21.06 1.59 -22.08
C ILE A 203 -21.81 1.45 -20.76
N GLN A 204 -22.39 0.27 -20.52
CA GLN A 204 -22.97 -0.12 -19.26
C GLN A 204 -21.89 -0.71 -18.34
N VAL A 205 -21.78 -0.22 -17.09
CA VAL A 205 -20.81 -0.69 -16.10
C VAL A 205 -21.51 -1.44 -14.98
N PHE A 206 -21.02 -2.65 -14.68
CA PHE A 206 -21.40 -3.46 -13.53
C PHE A 206 -20.27 -3.37 -12.49
N GLY A 207 -20.52 -2.75 -11.33
CA GLY A 207 -19.54 -2.60 -10.25
C GLY A 207 -19.68 -3.71 -9.23
N GLU A 208 -18.59 -4.43 -8.95
CA GLU A 208 -18.53 -5.58 -8.08
C GLU A 208 -17.45 -5.42 -7.00
N ALA A 209 -17.86 -5.12 -5.75
CA ALA A 209 -16.94 -5.01 -4.62
C ALA A 209 -16.27 -6.36 -4.33
N THR A 210 -14.95 -6.40 -4.37
CA THR A 210 -14.15 -7.63 -4.20
C THR A 210 -13.31 -7.63 -2.92
N ASN A 211 -13.22 -6.51 -2.22
CA ASN A 211 -12.41 -6.33 -1.01
C ASN A 211 -10.91 -6.67 -1.24
N TRP A 212 -10.39 -6.43 -2.43
CA TRP A 212 -9.05 -6.82 -2.87
C TRP A 212 -8.79 -8.34 -2.87
N ASP A 213 -9.86 -9.16 -2.81
CA ASP A 213 -9.79 -10.63 -2.78
C ASP A 213 -10.01 -11.20 -4.19
N GLY A 214 -8.99 -11.91 -4.71
CA GLY A 214 -9.03 -12.49 -6.04
C GLY A 214 -10.05 -13.63 -6.20
N ALA A 215 -10.38 -14.37 -5.12
CA ALA A 215 -11.38 -15.43 -5.18
C ALA A 215 -12.81 -14.85 -5.21
N ILE A 216 -13.04 -13.75 -4.49
CA ILE A 216 -14.31 -13.00 -4.57
C ILE A 216 -14.44 -12.43 -5.98
N ALA A 217 -13.39 -11.81 -6.51
CA ALA A 217 -13.38 -11.25 -7.87
C ALA A 217 -13.74 -12.30 -8.92
N ALA A 218 -13.13 -13.49 -8.84
CA ALA A 218 -13.42 -14.60 -9.77
C ALA A 218 -14.87 -15.04 -9.72
N ARG A 219 -15.44 -15.23 -8.52
CA ARG A 219 -16.85 -15.65 -8.37
C ARG A 219 -17.82 -14.61 -8.93
N LYS A 220 -17.57 -13.32 -8.67
CA LYS A 220 -18.43 -12.24 -9.17
C LYS A 220 -18.35 -12.13 -10.69
N LEU A 221 -17.14 -12.12 -11.25
CA LEU A 221 -16.96 -12.13 -12.70
C LEU A 221 -17.63 -13.33 -13.36
N GLN A 222 -17.53 -14.54 -12.79
CA GLN A 222 -18.21 -15.73 -13.30
C GLN A 222 -19.73 -15.55 -13.32
N THR A 223 -20.30 -14.94 -12.28
CA THR A 223 -21.74 -14.64 -12.19
C THR A 223 -22.17 -13.65 -13.26
N ASP A 224 -21.42 -12.56 -13.42
CA ASP A 224 -21.75 -11.52 -14.40
C ASP A 224 -21.65 -12.02 -15.84
N LEU A 225 -20.60 -12.77 -16.18
CA LEU A 225 -20.44 -13.37 -17.51
C LEU A 225 -21.54 -14.39 -17.83
N THR A 226 -22.06 -15.09 -16.82
CA THR A 226 -23.17 -16.02 -16.98
C THR A 226 -24.49 -15.27 -17.22
N ALA A 227 -24.73 -14.18 -16.49
CA ALA A 227 -25.92 -13.36 -16.61
C ALA A 227 -25.91 -12.47 -17.87
N HIS A 228 -24.72 -12.05 -18.29
CA HIS A 228 -24.48 -11.12 -19.38
C HIS A 228 -23.38 -11.64 -20.32
N PRO A 229 -23.65 -12.63 -21.20
CA PRO A 229 -22.65 -13.20 -22.12
C PRO A 229 -22.08 -12.19 -23.13
N ASP A 230 -22.70 -11.03 -23.24
CA ASP A 230 -22.32 -9.91 -24.10
C ASP A 230 -21.37 -8.90 -23.42
N ILE A 231 -20.86 -9.20 -22.23
CA ILE A 231 -19.77 -8.43 -21.61
C ILE A 231 -18.52 -8.50 -22.49
N LYS A 232 -17.94 -7.34 -22.79
CA LYS A 232 -16.76 -7.18 -23.64
C LYS A 232 -15.58 -6.49 -22.96
N GLY A 233 -15.73 -6.06 -21.71
CA GLY A 233 -14.64 -5.45 -20.96
C GLY A 233 -14.63 -5.85 -19.50
N VAL A 234 -13.43 -5.94 -18.92
CA VAL A 234 -13.19 -6.14 -17.48
C VAL A 234 -12.17 -5.12 -17.01
N TYR A 235 -12.53 -4.34 -15.99
CA TYR A 235 -11.59 -3.51 -15.25
C TYR A 235 -11.32 -4.11 -13.87
N MET A 236 -10.09 -4.55 -13.63
CA MET A 236 -9.61 -5.00 -12.33
C MET A 236 -8.93 -3.83 -11.62
N GLN A 237 -9.45 -3.39 -10.48
CA GLN A 237 -8.84 -2.30 -9.71
C GLN A 237 -7.52 -2.68 -9.01
N ALA A 238 -7.11 -3.95 -9.05
CA ALA A 238 -5.82 -4.42 -8.55
C ALA A 238 -5.41 -5.74 -9.19
N SER A 239 -4.12 -6.01 -9.23
CA SER A 239 -3.49 -7.24 -9.74
C SER A 239 -3.88 -8.50 -8.95
N SER A 240 -4.38 -8.36 -7.73
CA SER A 240 -4.88 -9.49 -6.93
C SER A 240 -6.01 -10.28 -7.62
N ALA A 241 -6.78 -9.63 -8.49
CA ALA A 241 -7.85 -10.28 -9.27
C ALA A 241 -7.33 -11.04 -10.51
N LEU A 242 -6.09 -10.81 -10.97
CA LEU A 242 -5.58 -11.30 -12.25
C LEU A 242 -5.73 -12.81 -12.44
N SER A 243 -5.27 -13.60 -11.45
CA SER A 243 -5.28 -15.07 -11.57
C SER A 243 -6.69 -15.62 -11.74
N GLY A 244 -7.60 -15.14 -10.92
CA GLY A 244 -9.01 -15.55 -10.96
C GLY A 244 -9.70 -15.11 -12.22
N THR A 245 -9.48 -13.87 -12.68
CA THR A 245 -10.02 -13.36 -13.93
C THR A 245 -9.57 -14.19 -15.13
N LEU A 246 -8.27 -14.47 -15.27
CA LEU A 246 -7.76 -15.30 -16.35
C LEU A 246 -8.30 -16.73 -16.30
N GLN A 247 -8.49 -17.30 -15.11
CA GLN A 247 -9.09 -18.62 -14.96
C GLN A 247 -10.53 -18.63 -15.42
N VAL A 248 -11.34 -17.66 -15.03
CA VAL A 248 -12.75 -17.53 -15.42
C VAL A 248 -12.87 -17.35 -16.93
N LEU A 249 -12.11 -16.43 -17.52
CA LEU A 249 -12.13 -16.21 -18.97
C LEU A 249 -11.73 -17.48 -19.75
N ARG A 250 -10.74 -18.23 -19.27
CA ARG A 250 -10.34 -19.51 -19.88
C ARG A 250 -11.44 -20.56 -19.80
N GLN A 251 -12.10 -20.70 -18.65
CA GLN A 251 -13.20 -21.65 -18.44
C GLN A 251 -14.42 -21.34 -19.31
N GLN A 252 -14.66 -20.05 -19.59
CA GLN A 252 -15.73 -19.58 -20.46
C GLN A 252 -15.35 -19.58 -21.95
N GLY A 253 -14.11 -19.95 -22.32
CA GLY A 253 -13.64 -19.87 -23.70
C GLY A 253 -13.43 -18.44 -24.21
N LEU A 254 -13.34 -17.46 -23.31
CA LEU A 254 -13.20 -16.02 -23.62
C LEU A 254 -11.75 -15.52 -23.54
N LEU A 255 -10.81 -16.36 -23.07
CA LEU A 255 -9.39 -16.03 -23.08
C LEU A 255 -8.81 -16.35 -24.47
N VAL A 256 -9.10 -15.48 -25.41
CA VAL A 256 -8.70 -15.56 -26.83
C VAL A 256 -7.87 -14.33 -27.19
N GLY A 257 -7.19 -14.36 -28.33
CA GLY A 257 -6.32 -13.28 -28.76
C GLY A 257 -7.07 -11.95 -29.01
N PRO A 258 -6.38 -10.79 -28.91
CA PRO A 258 -7.03 -9.47 -28.99
C PRO A 258 -7.67 -9.16 -30.36
N LYS A 259 -7.41 -9.98 -31.40
CA LYS A 259 -8.03 -9.86 -32.73
C LYS A 259 -9.20 -10.82 -32.96
N ASP A 260 -9.47 -11.70 -32.00
CA ASP A 260 -10.53 -12.69 -32.12
C ASP A 260 -11.90 -12.09 -31.77
N ALA A 261 -12.95 -12.47 -32.49
CA ALA A 261 -14.29 -11.91 -32.31
C ALA A 261 -14.89 -12.13 -30.90
N GLY A 262 -14.42 -13.14 -30.18
CA GLY A 262 -14.83 -13.45 -28.80
C GLY A 262 -14.02 -12.71 -27.71
N HIS A 263 -13.04 -11.86 -28.08
CA HIS A 263 -12.16 -11.22 -27.14
C HIS A 263 -12.91 -10.35 -26.13
N VAL A 264 -12.47 -10.43 -24.85
CA VAL A 264 -12.90 -9.56 -23.76
C VAL A 264 -11.70 -8.72 -23.33
N PHE A 265 -11.79 -7.41 -23.53
CA PHE A 265 -10.71 -6.48 -23.17
C PHE A 265 -10.53 -6.40 -21.66
N VAL A 266 -9.32 -6.64 -21.18
CA VAL A 266 -9.00 -6.64 -19.75
C VAL A 266 -7.97 -5.56 -19.43
N VAL A 267 -8.35 -4.63 -18.56
CA VAL A 267 -7.43 -3.66 -18.00
C VAL A 267 -7.29 -3.89 -16.50
N SER A 268 -6.05 -3.83 -16.00
CA SER A 268 -5.71 -4.03 -14.61
C SER A 268 -5.07 -2.80 -13.99
N ASN A 269 -4.74 -2.88 -12.71
CA ASN A 269 -3.92 -1.92 -12.00
C ASN A 269 -2.76 -2.66 -11.33
N ASP A 270 -1.66 -1.99 -11.14
CA ASP A 270 -0.44 -2.21 -10.37
C ASP A 270 0.83 -2.27 -11.26
N GLY A 271 0.79 -2.88 -12.46
CA GLY A 271 1.96 -3.01 -13.33
C GLY A 271 2.96 -4.05 -12.81
N THR A 272 2.48 -5.10 -12.16
CA THR A 272 3.32 -6.17 -11.64
C THR A 272 4.06 -6.91 -12.75
N PRO A 273 5.20 -7.57 -12.48
CA PRO A 273 5.90 -8.40 -13.45
C PRO A 273 4.99 -9.44 -14.13
N ARG A 274 4.00 -9.95 -13.39
CA ARG A 274 3.03 -10.90 -13.91
C ARG A 274 2.06 -10.26 -14.89
N GLU A 275 1.54 -9.07 -14.59
CA GLU A 275 0.68 -8.33 -15.50
C GLU A 275 1.41 -7.96 -16.79
N LEU A 276 2.66 -7.45 -16.70
CA LEU A 276 3.46 -7.11 -17.87
C LEU A 276 3.70 -8.32 -18.77
N ARG A 277 3.99 -9.48 -18.18
CA ARG A 277 4.08 -10.74 -18.95
C ARG A 277 2.73 -11.17 -19.55
N SER A 278 1.63 -10.97 -18.83
CA SER A 278 0.28 -11.30 -19.35
C SER A 278 -0.12 -10.39 -20.50
N ILE A 279 0.25 -9.10 -20.45
CA ILE A 279 0.09 -8.17 -21.59
C ILE A 279 0.92 -8.65 -22.78
N ALA A 280 2.19 -8.99 -22.57
CA ALA A 280 3.09 -9.46 -23.62
C ALA A 280 2.58 -10.76 -24.31
N ARG A 281 1.80 -11.60 -23.59
CA ARG A 281 1.19 -12.81 -24.12
C ARG A 281 -0.22 -12.60 -24.69
N GLY A 282 -0.78 -11.39 -24.60
CA GLY A 282 -2.16 -11.08 -25.01
C GLY A 282 -3.22 -11.72 -24.13
N GLU A 283 -2.92 -12.05 -22.86
CA GLU A 283 -3.88 -12.57 -21.88
C GLU A 283 -4.68 -11.45 -21.21
N ILE A 284 -4.10 -10.26 -21.09
CA ILE A 284 -4.77 -9.00 -20.75
C ILE A 284 -4.23 -7.90 -21.67
N ASP A 285 -4.93 -6.80 -21.80
CA ASP A 285 -4.66 -5.77 -22.80
C ASP A 285 -3.89 -4.58 -22.24
N ALA A 286 -4.17 -4.21 -20.99
CA ALA A 286 -3.53 -3.06 -20.36
C ALA A 286 -3.41 -3.21 -18.84
N THR A 287 -2.53 -2.39 -18.26
CA THR A 287 -2.50 -2.10 -16.82
C THR A 287 -2.18 -0.62 -16.60
N VAL A 288 -2.62 -0.04 -15.49
CA VAL A 288 -2.10 1.24 -15.00
C VAL A 288 -1.02 0.93 -13.97
N SER A 289 0.24 1.22 -14.29
CA SER A 289 1.38 0.82 -13.46
C SER A 289 1.49 1.69 -12.22
N GLN A 290 1.38 1.10 -11.04
CA GLN A 290 1.53 1.73 -9.73
C GLN A 290 2.99 1.54 -9.25
N PRO A 291 3.75 2.60 -8.93
CA PRO A 291 5.20 2.49 -8.74
C PRO A 291 5.59 1.96 -7.35
N ALA A 292 5.59 0.62 -7.17
CA ALA A 292 5.90 -0.02 -5.88
C ALA A 292 7.31 0.33 -5.36
N ASP A 293 8.29 0.45 -6.25
CA ASP A 293 9.67 0.85 -5.96
C ASP A 293 9.74 2.31 -5.48
N LEU A 294 9.05 3.22 -6.16
CA LEU A 294 9.03 4.64 -5.79
C LEU A 294 8.27 4.88 -4.49
N TYR A 295 7.25 4.06 -4.19
CA TYR A 295 6.57 4.10 -2.90
C TYR A 295 7.55 3.80 -1.76
N ALA A 296 8.35 2.74 -1.88
CA ALA A 296 9.37 2.41 -0.90
C ALA A 296 10.42 3.52 -0.77
N LYS A 297 10.94 4.00 -1.90
CA LYS A 297 11.97 5.03 -1.94
C LYS A 297 11.51 6.34 -1.30
N TYR A 298 10.38 6.88 -1.77
CA TYR A 298 9.96 8.21 -1.34
C TYR A 298 9.28 8.22 0.02
N ALA A 299 8.61 7.13 0.44
CA ALA A 299 8.15 7.02 1.82
C ALA A 299 9.30 7.12 2.81
N LEU A 300 10.40 6.40 2.59
CA LEU A 300 11.59 6.45 3.44
C LEU A 300 12.35 7.78 3.32
N SER A 301 12.44 8.35 2.11
CA SER A 301 13.08 9.66 1.89
C SER A 301 12.37 10.77 2.64
N TYR A 302 11.03 10.82 2.59
CA TYR A 302 10.25 11.80 3.34
C TYR A 302 10.29 11.53 4.84
N LEU A 303 10.37 10.27 5.25
CA LEU A 303 10.51 9.94 6.67
C LEU A 303 11.84 10.42 7.23
N LYS A 304 12.94 10.22 6.48
CA LYS A 304 14.25 10.79 6.81
C LYS A 304 14.20 12.32 6.86
N ALA A 305 13.59 12.94 5.86
CA ALA A 305 13.42 14.40 5.82
C ALA A 305 12.63 14.93 7.02
N ALA A 306 11.60 14.20 7.49
CA ALA A 306 10.85 14.54 8.69
C ALA A 306 11.72 14.51 9.95
N ILE A 307 12.55 13.49 10.10
CA ILE A 307 13.50 13.34 11.21
C ILE A 307 14.53 14.48 11.19
N GLU A 308 14.97 14.89 10.00
CA GLU A 308 15.91 16.02 9.80
C GLU A 308 15.22 17.41 9.91
N GLY A 309 13.91 17.47 10.18
CA GLY A 309 13.16 18.73 10.34
C GLY A 309 12.91 19.50 9.05
N LYS A 310 13.08 18.87 7.88
CA LYS A 310 12.80 19.49 6.58
C LYS A 310 11.31 19.75 6.39
N THR A 311 10.96 20.66 5.50
CA THR A 311 9.56 20.99 5.14
C THR A 311 9.41 21.08 3.63
N PHE A 312 8.21 20.77 3.14
CA PHE A 312 7.88 20.80 1.72
C PHE A 312 6.73 21.76 1.44
N LYS A 313 6.62 22.16 0.19
CA LYS A 313 5.53 23.01 -0.34
C LYS A 313 4.95 22.36 -1.59
N PRO A 314 3.68 22.66 -1.94
CA PRO A 314 3.13 22.25 -3.23
C PRO A 314 3.98 22.70 -4.40
N GLY A 315 4.10 21.85 -5.44
CA GLY A 315 4.87 22.10 -6.65
C GLY A 315 5.46 20.84 -7.26
N ARG A 316 6.12 20.98 -8.40
CA ARG A 316 6.85 19.88 -9.04
C ARG A 316 8.07 19.49 -8.20
N THR A 317 8.36 18.21 -8.17
CA THR A 317 9.55 17.65 -7.50
C THR A 317 10.69 17.47 -8.51
N ASP A 318 11.83 17.01 -8.03
CA ASP A 318 13.01 16.63 -8.84
C ASP A 318 12.95 15.18 -9.36
N HIS A 319 11.86 14.46 -9.07
CA HIS A 319 11.65 13.05 -9.42
C HIS A 319 10.35 12.81 -10.21
N ASP A 320 10.00 13.77 -11.04
CA ASP A 320 8.86 13.73 -11.99
C ASP A 320 7.50 13.51 -11.34
N SER A 321 7.33 13.97 -10.10
CA SER A 321 6.05 13.98 -9.38
C SER A 321 5.56 15.40 -9.09
N THR A 322 4.42 15.50 -8.44
CA THR A 322 3.87 16.79 -8.01
C THR A 322 3.35 16.68 -6.58
N ILE A 323 3.89 17.53 -5.71
CA ILE A 323 3.32 17.69 -4.37
C ILE A 323 2.08 18.57 -4.45
N VAL A 324 0.94 18.06 -4.00
CA VAL A 324 -0.32 18.81 -3.90
C VAL A 324 -0.74 18.95 -2.44
N GLN A 325 -1.48 20.00 -2.12
CA GLN A 325 -2.09 20.16 -0.80
C GLN A 325 -3.53 19.66 -0.86
N ILE A 326 -3.80 18.48 -0.29
CA ILE A 326 -5.13 17.85 -0.32
C ILE A 326 -6.08 18.42 0.76
N ARG A 327 -5.52 18.94 1.86
CA ARG A 327 -6.20 19.69 2.93
C ARG A 327 -5.19 20.51 3.73
N LYS A 328 -5.65 21.45 4.53
CA LYS A 328 -4.77 22.36 5.31
C LYS A 328 -3.73 21.57 6.10
N GLY A 329 -2.46 21.79 5.77
CA GLY A 329 -1.29 21.18 6.44
C GLY A 329 -1.09 19.69 6.16
N VAL A 330 -1.69 19.15 5.08
CA VAL A 330 -1.46 17.78 4.61
C VAL A 330 -1.10 17.79 3.13
N LEU A 331 0.09 17.32 2.84
CA LEU A 331 0.67 17.24 1.51
C LEU A 331 0.63 15.81 0.98
N GLU A 332 0.45 15.68 -0.33
CA GLU A 332 0.50 14.41 -1.06
C GLU A 332 1.46 14.56 -2.23
N ASP A 333 2.47 13.71 -2.29
CA ASP A 333 3.35 13.56 -3.44
C ASP A 333 2.73 12.57 -4.42
N GLN A 334 2.25 13.09 -5.54
CA GLN A 334 1.56 12.33 -6.59
C GLN A 334 2.57 11.81 -7.61
N LEU A 335 2.97 10.57 -7.45
CA LEU A 335 3.90 9.86 -8.32
C LEU A 335 3.26 9.51 -9.67
N PRO A 336 4.06 9.43 -10.74
CA PRO A 336 3.56 9.02 -12.05
C PRO A 336 3.04 7.58 -12.04
N ALA A 337 1.98 7.34 -12.80
CA ALA A 337 1.37 6.03 -12.98
C ALA A 337 0.92 5.88 -14.44
N PRO A 338 1.79 5.42 -15.34
CA PRO A 338 1.49 5.30 -16.75
C PRO A 338 0.46 4.21 -17.04
N LEU A 339 -0.37 4.44 -18.06
CA LEU A 339 -1.06 3.37 -18.76
C LEU A 339 -0.02 2.55 -19.52
N VAL A 340 -0.16 1.23 -19.53
CA VAL A 340 0.78 0.29 -20.17
C VAL A 340 -0.01 -0.68 -21.03
N THR A 341 0.43 -0.88 -22.28
CA THR A 341 -0.14 -1.81 -23.24
C THR A 341 0.97 -2.58 -23.97
N ALA A 342 0.65 -3.60 -24.73
CA ALA A 342 1.65 -4.37 -25.47
C ALA A 342 2.47 -3.51 -26.46
N GLY A 343 1.80 -2.63 -27.20
CA GLY A 343 2.40 -1.85 -28.28
C GLY A 343 2.70 -0.38 -27.93
N GLY A 344 2.27 0.11 -26.77
CA GLY A 344 2.18 1.54 -26.52
C GLY A 344 1.02 2.17 -27.32
N GLY A 345 0.99 3.49 -27.43
CA GLY A 345 -0.04 4.20 -28.20
C GLY A 345 -0.78 5.26 -27.39
N THR A 346 -1.96 5.66 -27.90
CA THR A 346 -2.81 6.66 -27.22
C THR A 346 -4.25 6.19 -27.21
N TYR A 347 -4.88 6.18 -26.04
CA TYR A 347 -6.24 5.69 -25.81
C TYR A 347 -7.10 6.83 -25.23
N GLY A 348 -8.08 7.29 -25.99
CA GLY A 348 -8.93 8.41 -25.57
C GLY A 348 -8.14 9.65 -25.15
N GLY A 349 -6.99 9.93 -25.79
CA GLY A 349 -6.09 11.02 -25.47
C GLY A 349 -5.06 10.72 -24.37
N VAL A 350 -5.05 9.51 -23.77
CA VAL A 350 -4.08 9.10 -22.77
C VAL A 350 -2.95 8.30 -23.43
N PRO A 351 -1.68 8.77 -23.34
CA PRO A 351 -0.53 8.00 -23.84
C PRO A 351 -0.30 6.74 -22.97
N SER A 352 0.18 5.67 -23.62
CA SER A 352 0.60 4.45 -22.92
C SER A 352 2.05 4.12 -23.23
N LEU A 353 2.74 3.54 -22.23
CA LEU A 353 4.03 2.91 -22.40
C LEU A 353 3.86 1.49 -22.96
N ARG A 354 4.93 0.96 -23.53
CA ARG A 354 5.01 -0.45 -23.91
C ARG A 354 5.23 -1.31 -22.65
N SER A 355 4.71 -2.53 -22.66
CA SER A 355 4.88 -3.46 -21.54
C SER A 355 6.33 -3.90 -21.29
N ASP A 356 7.23 -3.72 -22.28
CA ASP A 356 8.66 -3.99 -22.18
C ASP A 356 9.51 -2.74 -21.86
N ASP A 357 8.88 -1.61 -21.56
CA ASP A 357 9.59 -0.37 -21.20
C ASP A 357 10.40 -0.54 -19.91
N ALA A 358 11.71 -0.20 -20.00
CA ALA A 358 12.65 -0.37 -18.89
C ALA A 358 12.38 0.55 -17.69
N SER A 359 11.58 1.60 -17.84
CA SER A 359 11.19 2.48 -16.72
C SER A 359 10.13 1.87 -15.81
N LEU A 360 9.46 0.80 -16.25
CA LEU A 360 8.45 0.12 -15.46
C LEU A 360 9.09 -0.74 -14.37
N TRP A 361 8.71 -0.52 -13.12
CA TRP A 361 9.24 -1.25 -11.98
C TRP A 361 9.07 -2.77 -12.10
N GLY A 362 7.99 -3.23 -12.73
CA GLY A 362 7.73 -4.64 -12.97
C GLY A 362 8.73 -5.33 -13.91
N ASN A 363 9.54 -4.56 -14.66
CA ASN A 363 10.63 -5.06 -15.51
C ASN A 363 12.01 -4.99 -14.81
N ASN A 364 12.11 -4.35 -13.63
CA ASN A 364 13.37 -4.06 -12.94
C ASN A 364 13.62 -4.97 -11.71
N ARG A 365 13.22 -6.23 -11.76
CA ARG A 365 13.49 -7.24 -10.73
C ARG A 365 14.68 -8.11 -11.05
#